data_70da6ce3779472460b48122f1679b077
#
_entry.id   70da6ce3779472460b48122f1679b077
#
_cell.length_a   1.000
_cell.length_b   1.000
_cell.length_c   1.000
_cell.angle_alpha   90.00
_cell.angle_beta   90.00
_cell.angle_gamma   90.00
#
_symmetry.space_group_name_H-M   'P 1'
#
loop_
_entity.id
_entity.type
_entity.pdbx_description
1 polymer ?
#
loop_
_entity_poly.entity_id
_entity_poly.type
_entity_poly.pdbx_seq_one_letter_code
_entity_poly.pdbx_strand_id
1 'polypeptide(L)'
;GIGVRWVQSLGSNKALEFLNAGSIDFGSTAGSAALLSKINGNPIKSIYVYSRPEWTALVTRKDTPINKIEDLKGKRVAVTRGTDPHIFLVRALQSVGLSEKDIQPVLLQHPDGKIALVRGDVDAWAGLDPMMAQAQVEDGARLFYRNKAANTYGILNASQDFLAKYPDLTKRVLGVYEDARKYCLSHYDEEKKVFMDVTKLPDAVVDIQLKERTELTFNRIGPEQRDTILQAGLALQQAGVIPANVDVKKTLDDLIDDRFVTAA
;
A
#
# COMPACT_ATOMS: atom_id res chain seq x y z
N GLY A 1 17.10 -27.77 -1.59
CA GLY A 1 16.15 -26.68 -1.78
C GLY A 1 16.28 -25.65 -0.67
N ILE A 2 15.74 -24.45 -0.89
CA ILE A 2 15.69 -23.39 0.13
C ILE A 2 14.26 -23.36 0.65
N GLY A 3 14.10 -23.41 1.99
CA GLY A 3 12.80 -23.25 2.63
C GLY A 3 12.39 -21.77 2.68
N VAL A 4 11.11 -21.48 2.42
CA VAL A 4 10.53 -20.16 2.55
C VAL A 4 9.49 -20.20 3.68
N ARG A 5 9.60 -19.24 4.60
CA ARG A 5 8.60 -19.02 5.64
C ARG A 5 7.79 -17.76 5.32
N TRP A 6 6.51 -17.93 5.12
CA TRP A 6 5.59 -16.82 4.92
C TRP A 6 5.11 -16.27 6.26
N VAL A 7 5.12 -14.94 6.37
CA VAL A 7 4.66 -14.20 7.54
C VAL A 7 3.59 -13.22 7.08
N GLN A 8 2.38 -13.36 7.60
CA GLN A 8 1.30 -12.45 7.30
C GLN A 8 1.50 -11.11 8.01
N SER A 9 1.33 -10.01 7.28
CA SER A 9 1.27 -8.65 7.83
C SER A 9 -0.10 -8.04 7.61
N LEU A 10 -0.54 -7.16 8.54
CA LEU A 10 -1.83 -6.47 8.45
C LEU A 10 -1.79 -5.21 7.58
N GLY A 11 -0.63 -4.87 7.04
CA GLY A 11 -0.40 -3.70 6.20
C GLY A 11 1.06 -3.34 6.10
N SER A 12 1.39 -2.32 5.30
CA SER A 12 2.77 -1.86 5.07
C SER A 12 3.52 -1.53 6.37
N ASN A 13 2.85 -0.91 7.34
CA ASN A 13 3.45 -0.57 8.64
C ASN A 13 3.98 -1.81 9.36
N LYS A 14 3.24 -2.91 9.37
CA LYS A 14 3.66 -4.16 10.03
C LYS A 14 4.78 -4.87 9.26
N ALA A 15 4.71 -4.91 7.94
CA ALA A 15 5.80 -5.46 7.12
C ALA A 15 7.12 -4.69 7.35
N LEU A 16 7.06 -3.36 7.45
CA LEU A 16 8.23 -2.52 7.71
C LEU A 16 8.77 -2.69 9.13
N GLU A 17 7.91 -2.87 10.14
CA GLU A 17 8.33 -3.23 11.49
C GLU A 17 9.08 -4.58 11.49
N PHE A 18 8.58 -5.58 10.80
CA PHE A 18 9.20 -6.91 10.70
C PHE A 18 10.55 -6.86 9.98
N LEU A 19 10.67 -6.08 8.89
CA LEU A 19 11.94 -5.85 8.20
C LEU A 19 12.95 -5.15 9.12
N ASN A 20 12.54 -4.10 9.83
CA ASN A 20 13.40 -3.36 10.76
C ASN A 20 13.87 -4.22 11.93
N ALA A 21 13.02 -5.11 12.41
CA ALA A 21 13.35 -6.07 13.48
C ALA A 21 14.18 -7.28 12.99
N GLY A 22 14.40 -7.42 11.68
CA GLY A 22 15.08 -8.60 11.12
C GLY A 22 14.28 -9.90 11.22
N SER A 23 12.95 -9.80 11.43
CA SER A 23 12.07 -10.96 11.52
C SER A 23 11.70 -11.54 10.16
N ILE A 24 11.82 -10.74 9.11
CA ILE A 24 11.68 -11.13 7.70
C ILE A 24 12.81 -10.54 6.87
N ASP A 25 13.15 -11.20 5.77
CA ASP A 25 14.20 -10.76 4.84
C ASP A 25 13.63 -9.93 3.68
N PHE A 26 12.41 -10.25 3.26
CA PHE A 26 11.66 -9.55 2.23
C PHE A 26 10.29 -9.13 2.77
N GLY A 27 9.83 -7.94 2.38
CA GLY A 27 8.52 -7.43 2.80
C GLY A 27 7.84 -6.64 1.70
N SER A 28 6.56 -6.96 1.43
CA SER A 28 5.74 -6.21 0.48
C SER A 28 5.06 -5.03 1.16
N THR A 29 5.16 -3.86 0.53
CA THR A 29 4.58 -2.60 1.05
C THR A 29 4.13 -1.70 -0.09
N ALA A 30 3.46 -0.59 0.25
CA ALA A 30 3.35 0.56 -0.63
C ALA A 30 4.69 1.29 -0.77
N GLY A 31 4.93 1.91 -1.92
CA GLY A 31 6.18 2.63 -2.17
C GLY A 31 6.38 3.83 -1.25
N SER A 32 5.32 4.61 -0.99
CA SER A 32 5.36 5.75 -0.08
C SER A 32 5.62 5.35 1.37
N ALA A 33 5.05 4.22 1.81
CA ALA A 33 5.31 3.69 3.15
C ALA A 33 6.78 3.25 3.30
N ALA A 34 7.36 2.61 2.28
CA ALA A 34 8.77 2.27 2.25
C ALA A 34 9.66 3.52 2.33
N LEU A 35 9.34 4.57 1.57
CA LEU A 35 10.07 5.84 1.61
C LEU A 35 10.03 6.48 3.01
N LEU A 36 8.85 6.56 3.61
CA LEU A 36 8.70 7.11 4.96
C LEU A 36 9.50 6.30 5.99
N SER A 37 9.46 4.98 5.89
CA SER A 37 10.24 4.09 6.77
C SER A 37 11.75 4.28 6.59
N LYS A 38 12.22 4.45 5.35
CA LYS A 38 13.61 4.76 5.04
C LYS A 38 14.07 6.09 5.63
N ILE A 39 13.24 7.13 5.52
CA ILE A 39 13.47 8.44 6.15
C ILE A 39 13.63 8.29 7.68
N ASN A 40 12.86 7.39 8.29
CA ASN A 40 12.91 7.10 9.73
C ASN A 40 14.05 6.14 10.12
N GLY A 41 14.96 5.82 9.19
CA GLY A 41 16.19 5.08 9.47
C GLY A 41 16.10 3.57 9.26
N ASN A 42 15.01 3.02 8.74
CA ASN A 42 14.93 1.60 8.42
C ASN A 42 15.91 1.23 7.29
N PRO A 43 16.89 0.32 7.50
CA PRO A 43 17.92 0.00 6.53
C PRO A 43 17.40 -0.97 5.45
N ILE A 44 16.46 -0.53 4.64
CA ILE A 44 15.84 -1.30 3.55
C ILE A 44 16.20 -0.74 2.17
N LYS A 45 15.98 -1.57 1.16
CA LYS A 45 15.96 -1.21 -0.26
C LYS A 45 14.68 -1.71 -0.91
N SER A 46 14.11 -0.91 -1.79
CA SER A 46 13.01 -1.26 -2.67
C SER A 46 13.58 -1.85 -3.95
N ILE A 47 13.23 -3.09 -4.30
CA ILE A 47 13.93 -3.88 -5.31
C ILE A 47 13.05 -4.38 -6.47
N TYR A 48 11.73 -4.33 -6.34
CA TYR A 48 10.82 -4.89 -7.35
C TYR A 48 9.42 -4.29 -7.22
N VAL A 49 8.73 -4.14 -8.36
CA VAL A 49 7.28 -3.82 -8.39
C VAL A 49 6.53 -5.11 -8.68
N TYR A 50 5.67 -5.54 -7.76
CA TYR A 50 4.85 -6.72 -7.98
C TYR A 50 3.43 -6.41 -8.45
N SER A 51 2.94 -5.18 -8.24
CA SER A 51 1.63 -4.77 -8.74
C SER A 51 1.47 -3.25 -8.78
N ARG A 52 0.53 -2.79 -9.63
CA ARG A 52 -0.07 -1.46 -9.57
C ARG A 52 -1.52 -1.59 -9.10
N PRO A 53 -1.79 -1.50 -7.81
CA PRO A 53 -3.15 -1.59 -7.30
C PRO A 53 -3.83 -0.21 -7.26
N GLU A 54 -5.16 -0.22 -7.27
CA GLU A 54 -5.98 0.86 -6.74
C GLU A 54 -6.53 0.41 -5.38
N TRP A 55 -5.66 0.11 -4.44
CA TRP A 55 -6.00 -0.53 -3.18
C TRP A 55 -6.49 0.39 -2.08
N THR A 56 -6.43 1.70 -2.30
CA THR A 56 -6.94 2.67 -1.32
C THR A 56 -7.87 3.70 -1.95
N ALA A 57 -8.89 4.05 -1.19
CA ALA A 57 -9.85 5.11 -1.45
C ALA A 57 -10.43 5.61 -0.12
N LEU A 58 -11.16 6.73 -0.14
CA LEU A 58 -11.92 7.17 1.03
C LEU A 58 -13.33 6.57 0.99
N VAL A 59 -13.69 5.92 2.08
CA VAL A 59 -14.88 5.07 2.20
C VAL A 59 -15.83 5.61 3.25
N THR A 60 -17.12 5.54 2.97
CA THR A 60 -18.18 5.86 3.95
C THR A 60 -19.36 4.87 3.83
N ARG A 61 -20.25 4.86 4.79
CA ARG A 61 -21.50 4.06 4.72
C ARG A 61 -22.44 4.62 3.65
N LYS A 62 -23.33 3.78 3.15
CA LYS A 62 -24.29 4.12 2.08
C LYS A 62 -25.22 5.30 2.42
N ASP A 63 -25.56 5.46 3.68
CA ASP A 63 -26.56 6.39 4.20
C ASP A 63 -25.97 7.65 4.85
N THR A 64 -24.64 7.83 4.81
CA THR A 64 -24.03 9.05 5.34
C THR A 64 -24.01 10.17 4.31
N PRO A 65 -24.15 11.45 4.73
CA PRO A 65 -24.10 12.60 3.83
C PRO A 65 -22.66 13.04 3.48
N ILE A 66 -21.75 12.08 3.32
CA ILE A 66 -20.35 12.33 2.94
C ILE A 66 -20.20 11.95 1.47
N ASN A 67 -20.00 12.96 0.60
CA ASN A 67 -19.92 12.76 -0.85
C ASN A 67 -18.63 13.32 -1.46
N LYS A 68 -17.88 14.13 -0.73
CA LYS A 68 -16.63 14.77 -1.16
C LYS A 68 -15.69 14.95 0.02
N ILE A 69 -14.44 15.27 -0.27
CA ILE A 69 -13.38 15.36 0.76
C ILE A 69 -13.71 16.44 1.81
N GLU A 70 -14.28 17.57 1.39
CA GLU A 70 -14.63 18.67 2.29
C GLU A 70 -15.66 18.29 3.35
N ASP A 71 -16.48 17.27 3.08
CA ASP A 71 -17.47 16.77 4.05
C ASP A 71 -16.81 16.03 5.24
N LEU A 72 -15.52 15.75 5.16
CA LEU A 72 -14.74 15.13 6.24
C LEU A 72 -14.45 16.09 7.40
N LYS A 73 -14.61 17.40 7.21
CA LYS A 73 -14.31 18.39 8.27
C LYS A 73 -15.10 18.09 9.54
N GLY A 74 -14.37 17.93 10.66
CA GLY A 74 -14.93 17.57 11.96
C GLY A 74 -15.38 16.11 12.11
N LYS A 75 -15.21 15.26 11.09
CA LYS A 75 -15.65 13.86 11.11
C LYS A 75 -14.58 12.95 11.70
N ARG A 76 -15.06 11.83 12.28
CA ARG A 76 -14.19 10.72 12.74
C ARG A 76 -13.79 9.89 11.53
N VAL A 77 -12.48 9.79 11.28
CA VAL A 77 -11.92 9.07 10.13
C VAL A 77 -10.97 8.00 10.61
N ALA A 78 -11.29 6.74 10.38
CA ALA A 78 -10.38 5.64 10.69
C ALA A 78 -9.22 5.62 9.69
N VAL A 79 -8.01 5.45 10.20
CA VAL A 79 -6.79 5.41 9.38
C VAL A 79 -5.68 4.62 10.05
N THR A 80 -4.91 3.89 9.26
CA THR A 80 -3.70 3.18 9.72
C THR A 80 -2.46 4.01 9.39
N ARG A 81 -1.81 4.59 10.39
CA ARG A 81 -0.60 5.41 10.18
C ARG A 81 0.53 4.62 9.52
N GLY A 82 1.32 5.32 8.69
CA GLY A 82 2.49 4.75 8.02
C GLY A 82 2.16 3.80 6.86
N THR A 83 0.95 3.88 6.32
CA THR A 83 0.46 3.09 5.19
C THR A 83 0.02 3.98 4.03
N ASP A 84 -0.15 3.41 2.84
CA ASP A 84 -0.63 4.14 1.67
C ASP A 84 -2.00 4.82 1.91
N PRO A 85 -2.98 4.18 2.58
CA PRO A 85 -4.23 4.86 2.94
C PRO A 85 -4.06 6.12 3.80
N HIS A 86 -3.12 6.14 4.73
CA HIS A 86 -2.81 7.35 5.50
C HIS A 86 -2.29 8.46 4.61
N ILE A 87 -1.33 8.14 3.75
CA ILE A 87 -0.70 9.10 2.83
C ILE A 87 -1.71 9.59 1.80
N PHE A 88 -2.56 8.70 1.31
CA PHE A 88 -3.68 9.01 0.44
C PHE A 88 -4.66 10.02 1.10
N LEU A 89 -5.04 9.78 2.36
CA LEU A 89 -5.90 10.68 3.13
C LEU A 89 -5.26 12.07 3.28
N VAL A 90 -3.98 12.14 3.66
CA VAL A 90 -3.25 13.41 3.80
C VAL A 90 -3.27 14.19 2.48
N ARG A 91 -2.98 13.53 1.36
CA ARG A 91 -3.00 14.15 0.02
C ARG A 91 -4.39 14.61 -0.39
N ALA A 92 -5.41 13.81 -0.11
CA ALA A 92 -6.80 14.16 -0.38
C ALA A 92 -7.21 15.41 0.40
N LEU A 93 -6.94 15.47 1.69
CA LEU A 93 -7.22 16.65 2.52
C LEU A 93 -6.51 17.91 2.01
N GLN A 94 -5.22 17.80 1.68
CA GLN A 94 -4.44 18.91 1.13
C GLN A 94 -5.02 19.44 -0.19
N SER A 95 -5.55 18.58 -1.04
CA SER A 95 -6.11 18.99 -2.34
C SER A 95 -7.31 19.93 -2.23
N VAL A 96 -7.94 19.98 -1.06
CA VAL A 96 -9.08 20.89 -0.76
C VAL A 96 -8.76 21.88 0.37
N GLY A 97 -7.48 22.08 0.69
CA GLY A 97 -7.04 23.04 1.70
C GLY A 97 -7.31 22.60 3.15
N LEU A 98 -7.56 21.32 3.37
CA LEU A 98 -7.70 20.72 4.70
C LEU A 98 -6.42 19.99 5.13
N SER A 99 -6.37 19.65 6.42
CA SER A 99 -5.31 18.85 7.04
C SER A 99 -5.88 17.83 8.02
N GLU A 100 -5.05 16.97 8.58
CA GLU A 100 -5.48 16.05 9.64
C GLU A 100 -6.01 16.75 10.90
N LYS A 101 -5.69 18.05 11.09
CA LYS A 101 -6.24 18.86 12.21
C LYS A 101 -7.70 19.23 12.01
N ASP A 102 -8.20 19.16 10.79
CA ASP A 102 -9.59 19.49 10.45
C ASP A 102 -10.52 18.28 10.58
N ILE A 103 -10.00 17.12 10.84
CA ILE A 103 -10.73 15.86 11.07
C ILE A 103 -10.44 15.33 12.48
N GLN A 104 -11.11 14.23 12.85
CA GLN A 104 -10.82 13.47 14.07
C GLN A 104 -10.25 12.09 13.67
N PRO A 105 -8.91 11.95 13.53
CA PRO A 105 -8.31 10.68 13.14
C PRO A 105 -8.51 9.63 14.24
N VAL A 106 -9.00 8.45 13.85
CA VAL A 106 -9.12 7.28 14.73
C VAL A 106 -8.11 6.24 14.24
N LEU A 107 -7.05 6.04 15.03
CA LEU A 107 -5.91 5.20 14.64
C LEU A 107 -6.24 3.72 14.87
N LEU A 108 -6.49 3.00 13.78
CA LEU A 108 -6.86 1.58 13.79
C LEU A 108 -6.08 0.84 12.71
N GLN A 109 -5.86 -0.46 12.89
CA GLN A 109 -5.43 -1.32 11.79
C GLN A 109 -6.57 -1.47 10.76
N HIS A 110 -6.23 -1.83 9.53
CA HIS A 110 -7.21 -1.86 8.43
C HIS A 110 -8.45 -2.72 8.70
N PRO A 111 -8.34 -3.94 9.25
CA PRO A 111 -9.52 -4.73 9.58
C PRO A 111 -10.44 -4.06 10.59
N ASP A 112 -9.85 -3.46 11.64
CA ASP A 112 -10.59 -2.74 12.68
C ASP A 112 -11.22 -1.45 12.13
N GLY A 113 -10.55 -0.78 11.19
CA GLY A 113 -11.07 0.40 10.49
C GLY A 113 -12.34 0.07 9.68
N LYS A 114 -12.37 -1.06 8.96
CA LYS A 114 -13.57 -1.56 8.29
C LYS A 114 -14.70 -1.80 9.30
N ILE A 115 -14.41 -2.51 10.38
CA ILE A 115 -15.40 -2.84 11.41
C ILE A 115 -15.96 -1.57 12.04
N ALA A 116 -15.11 -0.60 12.40
CA ALA A 116 -15.53 0.67 12.97
C ALA A 116 -16.43 1.46 12.02
N LEU A 117 -16.13 1.45 10.71
CA LEU A 117 -16.99 2.08 9.70
C LEU A 117 -18.37 1.43 9.65
N VAL A 118 -18.44 0.12 9.54
CA VAL A 118 -19.69 -0.63 9.40
C VAL A 118 -20.58 -0.44 10.64
N ARG A 119 -19.99 -0.43 11.84
CA ARG A 119 -20.69 -0.18 13.10
C ARG A 119 -21.15 1.26 13.30
N GLY A 120 -20.57 2.21 12.57
CA GLY A 120 -20.84 3.63 12.77
C GLY A 120 -20.00 4.28 13.87
N ASP A 121 -18.97 3.62 14.35
CA ASP A 121 -18.01 4.17 15.33
C ASP A 121 -17.15 5.27 14.71
N VAL A 122 -16.98 5.25 13.39
CA VAL A 122 -16.39 6.32 12.59
C VAL A 122 -17.30 6.71 11.42
N ASP A 123 -17.10 7.90 10.88
CA ASP A 123 -17.91 8.44 9.79
C ASP A 123 -17.36 8.09 8.41
N ALA A 124 -16.04 7.95 8.34
CA ALA A 124 -15.31 7.55 7.13
C ALA A 124 -14.08 6.71 7.49
N TRP A 125 -13.50 6.10 6.48
CA TRP A 125 -12.31 5.26 6.61
C TRP A 125 -11.41 5.45 5.40
N ALA A 126 -10.12 5.65 5.64
CA ALA A 126 -9.11 5.53 4.60
C ALA A 126 -8.90 4.02 4.35
N GLY A 127 -9.59 3.53 3.33
CA GLY A 127 -9.78 2.11 3.08
C GLY A 127 -8.58 1.43 2.45
N LEU A 128 -8.54 0.11 2.60
CA LEU A 128 -7.56 -0.77 1.94
C LEU A 128 -8.26 -2.03 1.43
N ASP A 129 -7.95 -2.44 0.20
CA ASP A 129 -8.37 -3.73 -0.34
C ASP A 129 -7.58 -4.89 0.30
N PRO A 130 -8.19 -6.07 0.43
CA PRO A 130 -9.53 -6.48 -0.04
C PRO A 130 -10.70 -6.04 0.84
N MET A 131 -10.42 -5.52 2.04
CA MET A 131 -11.45 -5.16 3.01
C MET A 131 -12.38 -4.05 2.49
N MET A 132 -11.86 -3.15 1.66
CA MET A 132 -12.63 -2.09 1.01
C MET A 132 -13.64 -2.66 0.01
N ALA A 133 -13.23 -3.57 -0.85
CA ALA A 133 -14.11 -4.29 -1.77
C ALA A 133 -15.15 -5.12 -1.01
N GLN A 134 -14.73 -5.76 0.08
CA GLN A 134 -15.63 -6.52 0.94
C GLN A 134 -16.70 -5.61 1.55
N ALA A 135 -16.33 -4.44 2.08
CA ALA A 135 -17.28 -3.48 2.62
C ALA A 135 -18.29 -2.98 1.56
N GLN A 136 -17.85 -2.82 0.31
CA GLN A 136 -18.77 -2.46 -0.79
C GLN A 136 -19.78 -3.57 -1.07
N VAL A 137 -19.34 -4.81 -1.19
CA VAL A 137 -20.18 -5.96 -1.57
C VAL A 137 -21.11 -6.37 -0.44
N GLU A 138 -20.60 -6.48 0.78
CA GLU A 138 -21.33 -7.04 1.92
C GLU A 138 -22.12 -5.97 2.70
N ASP A 139 -21.58 -4.76 2.82
CA ASP A 139 -22.13 -3.72 3.70
C ASP A 139 -22.70 -2.52 2.92
N GLY A 140 -22.58 -2.52 1.59
CA GLY A 140 -23.04 -1.43 0.74
C GLY A 140 -22.26 -0.12 0.93
N ALA A 141 -21.03 -0.20 1.42
CA ALA A 141 -20.17 0.97 1.58
C ALA A 141 -19.87 1.65 0.23
N ARG A 142 -19.64 2.96 0.27
CA ARG A 142 -19.36 3.78 -0.91
C ARG A 142 -17.94 4.31 -0.87
N LEU A 143 -17.26 4.25 -2.03
CA LEU A 143 -15.99 4.95 -2.25
C LEU A 143 -16.34 6.37 -2.72
N PHE A 144 -16.34 7.35 -1.82
CA PHE A 144 -16.71 8.71 -2.18
C PHE A 144 -15.56 9.54 -2.77
N TYR A 145 -14.32 9.07 -2.61
CA TYR A 145 -13.15 9.64 -3.29
C TYR A 145 -12.18 8.55 -3.71
N ARG A 146 -11.86 8.54 -4.99
CA ARG A 146 -10.91 7.61 -5.63
C ARG A 146 -9.88 8.42 -6.40
N ASN A 147 -8.63 8.00 -6.35
CA ASN A 147 -7.54 8.54 -7.18
C ASN A 147 -6.50 7.45 -7.42
N LYS A 148 -6.63 6.71 -8.51
CA LYS A 148 -5.71 5.61 -8.85
C LYS A 148 -4.26 6.08 -8.92
N ALA A 149 -4.00 7.27 -9.45
CA ALA A 149 -2.66 7.82 -9.60
C ALA A 149 -1.97 8.17 -8.27
N ALA A 150 -2.73 8.30 -7.19
CA ALA A 150 -2.18 8.56 -5.85
C ALA A 150 -1.81 7.29 -5.08
N ASN A 151 -2.13 6.11 -5.61
CA ASN A 151 -1.66 4.83 -5.06
C ASN A 151 -0.20 4.60 -5.48
N THR A 152 0.66 4.19 -4.56
CA THR A 152 2.12 4.23 -4.76
C THR A 152 2.74 2.87 -5.07
N TYR A 153 2.03 2.01 -5.76
CA TYR A 153 2.45 0.68 -6.21
C TYR A 153 2.68 -0.34 -5.09
N GLY A 154 2.59 -1.60 -5.43
CA GLY A 154 3.04 -2.71 -4.60
C GLY A 154 4.53 -2.95 -4.82
N ILE A 155 5.32 -2.70 -3.79
CA ILE A 155 6.77 -2.74 -3.83
C ILE A 155 7.29 -3.86 -2.93
N LEU A 156 8.21 -4.66 -3.45
CA LEU A 156 8.97 -5.61 -2.65
C LEU A 156 10.23 -4.94 -2.13
N ASN A 157 10.42 -5.00 -0.82
CA ASN A 157 11.60 -4.49 -0.14
C ASN A 157 12.40 -5.62 0.48
N ALA A 158 13.67 -5.39 0.69
CA ALA A 158 14.56 -6.28 1.43
C ALA A 158 15.49 -5.48 2.34
N SER A 159 16.00 -6.12 3.40
CA SER A 159 17.01 -5.49 4.26
C SER A 159 18.32 -5.32 3.49
N GLN A 160 19.03 -4.21 3.74
CA GLN A 160 20.31 -3.94 3.10
C GLN A 160 21.34 -5.04 3.41
N ASP A 161 21.35 -5.55 4.63
CA ASP A 161 22.24 -6.62 5.05
C ASP A 161 22.00 -7.92 4.27
N PHE A 162 20.73 -8.28 4.06
CA PHE A 162 20.38 -9.46 3.28
C PHE A 162 20.83 -9.33 1.83
N LEU A 163 20.58 -8.16 1.21
CA LEU A 163 20.98 -7.90 -0.18
C LEU A 163 22.51 -7.96 -0.36
N ALA A 164 23.27 -7.45 0.60
CA ALA A 164 24.73 -7.51 0.57
C ALA A 164 25.26 -8.93 0.75
N LYS A 165 24.63 -9.70 1.65
CA LYS A 165 25.09 -11.05 2.03
C LYS A 165 24.66 -12.12 1.03
N TYR A 166 23.47 -11.97 0.44
CA TYR A 166 22.85 -13.01 -0.40
C TYR A 166 22.35 -12.47 -1.76
N PRO A 167 23.20 -11.82 -2.58
CA PRO A 167 22.78 -11.21 -3.84
C PRO A 167 22.22 -12.22 -4.85
N ASP A 168 22.80 -13.42 -4.94
CA ASP A 168 22.33 -14.45 -5.87
C ASP A 168 21.01 -15.09 -5.42
N LEU A 169 20.81 -15.22 -4.11
CA LEU A 169 19.52 -15.65 -3.58
C LEU A 169 18.44 -14.62 -3.87
N THR A 170 18.75 -13.33 -3.72
CA THR A 170 17.84 -12.23 -4.08
C THR A 170 17.40 -12.32 -5.53
N LYS A 171 18.33 -12.51 -6.47
CA LYS A 171 18.02 -12.69 -7.90
C LYS A 171 17.08 -13.90 -8.12
N ARG A 172 17.33 -15.01 -7.44
CA ARG A 172 16.47 -16.20 -7.53
C ARG A 172 15.05 -15.93 -7.01
N VAL A 173 14.93 -15.22 -5.89
CA VAL A 173 13.61 -14.82 -5.33
C VAL A 173 12.88 -13.93 -6.33
N LEU A 174 13.54 -12.93 -6.90
CA LEU A 174 12.91 -12.06 -7.91
C LEU A 174 12.55 -12.81 -9.19
N GLY A 175 13.34 -13.82 -9.59
CA GLY A 175 12.99 -14.70 -10.70
C GLY A 175 11.66 -15.42 -10.47
N VAL A 176 11.43 -15.94 -9.26
CA VAL A 176 10.15 -16.58 -8.90
C VAL A 176 8.99 -15.58 -8.91
N TYR A 177 9.19 -14.35 -8.41
CA TYR A 177 8.19 -13.29 -8.49
C TYR A 177 7.84 -12.96 -9.94
N GLU A 178 8.84 -12.85 -10.82
CA GLU A 178 8.65 -12.54 -12.23
C GLU A 178 7.91 -13.67 -12.98
N ASP A 179 8.27 -14.92 -12.70
CA ASP A 179 7.58 -16.08 -13.27
C ASP A 179 6.11 -16.11 -12.83
N ALA A 180 5.84 -15.88 -11.55
CA ALA A 180 4.48 -15.79 -11.02
C ALA A 180 3.69 -14.63 -11.65
N ARG A 181 4.30 -13.44 -11.77
CA ARG A 181 3.69 -12.29 -12.41
C ARG A 181 3.29 -12.58 -13.87
N LYS A 182 4.21 -13.14 -14.66
CA LYS A 182 3.96 -13.53 -16.04
C LYS A 182 2.85 -14.58 -16.15
N TYR A 183 2.84 -15.54 -15.22
CA TYR A 183 1.79 -16.54 -15.16
C TYR A 183 0.42 -15.94 -14.91
N CYS A 184 0.28 -15.07 -13.92
CA CYS A 184 -0.98 -14.40 -13.58
C CYS A 184 -1.53 -13.54 -14.72
N LEU A 185 -0.68 -12.92 -15.55
CA LEU A 185 -1.11 -12.13 -16.71
C LEU A 185 -1.95 -12.93 -17.73
N SER A 186 -1.80 -14.25 -17.78
CA SER A 186 -2.49 -15.13 -18.72
C SER A 186 -3.38 -16.21 -18.08
N HIS A 187 -3.39 -16.30 -16.74
CA HIS A 187 -4.08 -17.36 -15.98
C HIS A 187 -4.95 -16.79 -14.85
N TYR A 188 -5.80 -15.82 -15.19
CA TYR A 188 -6.62 -15.13 -14.20
C TYR A 188 -7.46 -16.07 -13.33
N ASP A 189 -8.10 -17.08 -13.92
CA ASP A 189 -8.96 -18.00 -13.17
C ASP A 189 -8.20 -18.80 -12.11
N GLU A 190 -6.95 -19.16 -12.41
CA GLU A 190 -6.08 -19.86 -11.45
C GLU A 190 -5.57 -18.91 -10.36
N GLU A 191 -5.15 -17.70 -10.72
CA GLU A 191 -4.80 -16.64 -9.76
C GLU A 191 -5.95 -16.38 -8.79
N LYS A 192 -7.15 -16.17 -9.32
CA LYS A 192 -8.38 -15.95 -8.56
C LYS A 192 -8.65 -17.10 -7.60
N LYS A 193 -8.55 -18.35 -8.08
CA LYS A 193 -8.76 -19.53 -7.25
C LYS A 193 -7.76 -19.59 -6.09
N VAL A 194 -6.48 -19.39 -6.36
CA VAL A 194 -5.44 -19.39 -5.32
C VAL A 194 -5.72 -18.27 -4.30
N PHE A 195 -6.08 -17.09 -4.77
CA PHE A 195 -6.40 -15.96 -3.91
C PHE A 195 -7.62 -16.25 -3.01
N MET A 196 -8.69 -16.82 -3.56
CA MET A 196 -9.87 -17.24 -2.79
C MET A 196 -9.54 -18.34 -1.77
N ASP A 197 -8.70 -19.30 -2.15
CA ASP A 197 -8.29 -20.38 -1.26
C ASP A 197 -7.50 -19.88 -0.06
N VAL A 198 -6.65 -18.88 -0.25
CA VAL A 198 -5.82 -18.27 0.81
C VAL A 198 -6.62 -17.29 1.67
N THR A 199 -7.41 -16.42 1.06
CA THR A 199 -8.08 -15.32 1.76
C THR A 199 -9.46 -15.68 2.31
N LYS A 200 -10.09 -16.73 1.76
CA LYS A 200 -11.48 -17.12 2.02
C LYS A 200 -12.51 -16.04 1.67
N LEU A 201 -12.14 -15.11 0.81
CA LEU A 201 -13.02 -14.06 0.34
C LEU A 201 -13.98 -14.56 -0.74
N PRO A 202 -15.20 -14.00 -0.82
CA PRO A 202 -16.15 -14.36 -1.84
C PRO A 202 -15.73 -13.90 -3.23
N ASP A 203 -16.21 -14.59 -4.24
CA ASP A 203 -15.91 -14.40 -5.68
C ASP A 203 -15.98 -12.93 -6.13
N ALA A 204 -17.08 -12.26 -5.81
CA ALA A 204 -17.30 -10.86 -6.19
C ALA A 204 -16.27 -9.88 -5.61
N VAL A 205 -15.80 -10.12 -4.38
CA VAL A 205 -14.77 -9.31 -3.74
C VAL A 205 -13.42 -9.50 -4.43
N VAL A 206 -13.10 -10.75 -4.75
CA VAL A 206 -11.84 -11.10 -5.43
C VAL A 206 -11.80 -10.52 -6.85
N ASP A 207 -12.90 -10.57 -7.60
CA ASP A 207 -12.98 -9.95 -8.94
C ASP A 207 -12.76 -8.44 -8.89
N ILE A 208 -13.35 -7.75 -7.92
CA ILE A 208 -13.12 -6.31 -7.75
C ILE A 208 -11.64 -6.04 -7.51
N GLN A 209 -11.00 -6.78 -6.62
CA GLN A 209 -9.61 -6.54 -6.29
C GLN A 209 -8.65 -6.90 -7.42
N LEU A 210 -8.76 -8.11 -7.98
CA LEU A 210 -7.78 -8.62 -8.93
C LEU A 210 -8.03 -8.09 -10.35
N LYS A 211 -9.30 -8.05 -10.80
CA LYS A 211 -9.65 -7.73 -12.18
C LYS A 211 -9.83 -6.23 -12.41
N GLU A 212 -10.46 -5.53 -11.47
CA GLU A 212 -10.77 -4.11 -11.64
C GLU A 212 -9.68 -3.21 -11.08
N ARG A 213 -9.00 -3.61 -9.99
CA ARG A 213 -8.13 -2.75 -9.20
C ARG A 213 -6.67 -3.17 -9.13
N THR A 214 -6.27 -4.23 -9.82
CA THR A 214 -4.89 -4.70 -9.84
C THR A 214 -4.38 -4.77 -11.27
N GLU A 215 -3.17 -4.28 -11.48
CA GLU A 215 -2.44 -4.34 -12.74
C GLU A 215 -1.05 -4.93 -12.47
N LEU A 216 -0.67 -5.93 -13.28
CA LEU A 216 0.60 -6.67 -13.13
C LEU A 216 1.61 -6.36 -14.24
N THR A 217 1.45 -5.25 -14.96
CA THR A 217 2.28 -4.89 -16.11
C THR A 217 3.74 -4.57 -15.74
N PHE A 218 3.94 -3.96 -14.57
CA PHE A 218 5.25 -3.46 -14.15
C PHE A 218 6.01 -4.49 -13.32
N ASN A 219 7.34 -4.50 -13.46
CA ASN A 219 8.26 -5.30 -12.64
C ASN A 219 9.46 -4.49 -12.13
N ARG A 220 9.65 -3.26 -12.63
CA ARG A 220 10.75 -2.37 -12.24
C ARG A 220 10.25 -1.07 -11.64
N ILE A 221 11.05 -0.50 -10.75
CA ILE A 221 10.81 0.84 -10.20
C ILE A 221 11.42 1.86 -11.18
N GLY A 222 10.68 2.11 -12.26
CA GLY A 222 11.07 3.06 -13.30
C GLY A 222 10.71 4.52 -12.97
N PRO A 223 10.81 5.42 -13.95
CA PRO A 223 10.53 6.86 -13.75
C PRO A 223 9.13 7.15 -13.23
N GLU A 224 8.11 6.45 -13.73
CA GLU A 224 6.72 6.63 -13.31
C GLU A 224 6.52 6.28 -11.83
N GLN A 225 7.05 5.12 -11.39
CA GLN A 225 6.98 4.69 -10.00
C GLN A 225 7.74 5.62 -9.08
N ARG A 226 8.94 6.03 -9.49
CA ARG A 226 9.78 6.99 -8.75
C ARG A 226 9.06 8.32 -8.55
N ASP A 227 8.46 8.86 -9.60
CA ASP A 227 7.73 10.13 -9.52
C ASP A 227 6.52 10.01 -8.59
N THR A 228 5.71 8.97 -8.74
CA THR A 228 4.54 8.75 -7.87
C THR A 228 4.93 8.67 -6.38
N ILE A 229 6.00 7.95 -6.06
CA ILE A 229 6.49 7.83 -4.68
C ILE A 229 7.07 9.16 -4.19
N LEU A 230 7.81 9.88 -5.05
CA LEU A 230 8.37 11.20 -4.72
C LEU A 230 7.27 12.20 -4.40
N GLN A 231 6.23 12.29 -5.23
CA GLN A 231 5.11 13.21 -5.02
C GLN A 231 4.39 12.92 -3.69
N ALA A 232 4.23 11.65 -3.33
CA ALA A 232 3.68 11.26 -2.04
C ALA A 232 4.59 11.72 -0.88
N GLY A 233 5.89 11.53 -0.99
CA GLY A 233 6.87 11.99 0.01
C GLY A 233 6.89 13.52 0.17
N LEU A 234 6.87 14.27 -0.94
CA LEU A 234 6.81 15.73 -0.92
C LEU A 234 5.50 16.25 -0.30
N ALA A 235 4.37 15.60 -0.57
CA ALA A 235 3.10 15.93 0.07
C ALA A 235 3.14 15.71 1.59
N LEU A 236 3.75 14.64 2.06
CA LEU A 236 3.97 14.39 3.49
C LEU A 236 4.90 15.43 4.13
N GLN A 237 5.92 15.88 3.41
CA GLN A 237 6.81 16.94 3.88
C GLN A 237 6.06 18.27 3.99
N GLN A 238 5.24 18.61 3.02
CA GLN A 238 4.38 19.80 3.05
C GLN A 238 3.36 19.73 4.19
N ALA A 239 2.86 18.54 4.52
CA ALA A 239 1.96 18.32 5.65
C ALA A 239 2.67 18.35 7.03
N GLY A 240 3.99 18.44 7.05
CA GLY A 240 4.79 18.39 8.29
C GLY A 240 4.96 17.00 8.89
N VAL A 241 4.61 15.95 8.18
CA VAL A 241 4.84 14.55 8.59
C VAL A 241 6.32 14.17 8.41
N ILE A 242 6.92 14.63 7.31
CA ILE A 242 8.36 14.53 7.07
C ILE A 242 8.97 15.89 7.42
N PRO A 243 10.08 15.92 8.21
CA PRO A 243 10.76 17.17 8.54
C PRO A 243 11.24 17.93 7.29
N ALA A 244 11.16 19.26 7.32
CA ALA A 244 11.49 20.13 6.18
C ALA A 244 12.97 20.03 5.74
N ASN A 245 13.87 19.64 6.64
CA ASN A 245 15.30 19.47 6.36
C ASN A 245 15.67 18.13 5.71
N VAL A 246 14.72 17.22 5.52
CA VAL A 246 14.97 15.94 4.84
C VAL A 246 14.99 16.15 3.33
N ASP A 247 16.06 15.66 2.67
CA ASP A 247 16.09 15.57 1.22
C ASP A 247 15.32 14.30 0.76
N VAL A 248 14.04 14.49 0.47
CA VAL A 248 13.13 13.39 0.10
C VAL A 248 13.59 12.70 -1.18
N LYS A 249 14.04 13.47 -2.18
CA LYS A 249 14.50 12.92 -3.46
C LYS A 249 15.77 12.06 -3.27
N LYS A 250 16.74 12.55 -2.53
CA LYS A 250 17.97 11.82 -2.23
C LYS A 250 17.68 10.53 -1.47
N THR A 251 16.75 10.59 -0.50
CA THR A 251 16.34 9.40 0.26
C THR A 251 15.65 8.38 -0.65
N LEU A 252 14.81 8.82 -1.58
CA LEU A 252 14.18 7.95 -2.57
C LEU A 252 15.23 7.30 -3.48
N ASP A 253 16.20 8.06 -3.96
CA ASP A 253 17.30 7.53 -4.80
C ASP A 253 18.13 6.48 -4.03
N ASP A 254 18.37 6.70 -2.73
CA ASP A 254 19.03 5.70 -1.87
C ASP A 254 18.12 4.50 -1.54
N LEU A 255 16.83 4.67 -1.48
CA LEU A 255 15.88 3.58 -1.21
C LEU A 255 15.86 2.55 -2.34
N ILE A 256 15.92 2.98 -3.60
CA ILE A 256 15.71 2.11 -4.75
C ILE A 256 17.01 1.40 -5.16
N ASP A 257 16.91 0.08 -5.30
CA ASP A 257 17.99 -0.76 -5.83
C ASP A 257 17.43 -1.72 -6.91
N ASP A 258 17.61 -1.36 -8.16
CA ASP A 258 17.08 -2.09 -9.31
C ASP A 258 18.08 -3.09 -9.94
N ARG A 259 19.25 -3.28 -9.33
CA ARG A 259 20.33 -4.17 -9.85
C ARG A 259 19.92 -5.64 -9.92
N PHE A 260 18.92 -6.04 -9.17
CA PHE A 260 18.49 -7.43 -9.05
C PHE A 260 17.40 -7.82 -10.05
N VAL A 261 16.76 -6.85 -10.69
CA VAL A 261 15.71 -7.10 -11.70
C VAL A 261 16.38 -7.38 -13.03
N THR A 262 16.17 -8.58 -13.57
CA THR A 262 16.61 -8.88 -14.95
C THR A 262 15.83 -8.01 -15.94
N ALA A 263 16.52 -7.47 -16.93
CA ALA A 263 15.84 -6.82 -18.05
C ALA A 263 14.85 -7.81 -18.68
N ALA A 264 13.61 -7.36 -18.91
CA ALA A 264 12.58 -8.14 -19.57
C ALA A 264 12.97 -8.47 -21.00
#